data_9594d01c7fabeb75f2bb33d3aeb424c9
#
_entry.id   9594d01c7fabeb75f2bb33d3aeb424c9
#
_cell.length_a   1.000
_cell.length_b   1.000
_cell.length_c   1.000
_cell.angle_alpha   90.00
_cell.angle_beta   90.00
_cell.angle_gamma   90.00
#
_symmetry.space_group_name_H-M   'P 1'
#
loop_
_entity.id
_entity.type
_entity.pdbx_description
1 polymer ?
#
loop_
_entity_poly.entity_id
_entity_poly.type
_entity_poly.pdbx_seq_one_letter_code
_entity_poly.pdbx_strand_id
1 'polypeptide(L)'
;GQNYEKNSADSDQITLLAVVSLWPPRTWFSIYERAVFQLEKLHDLASRSDLSVVTSKADLRQLIEQRENGESAVGGIYLIEGAHPLEGDITNLDRLFDAGLRIAGLTHFFDNELGGSLHGTSGDGLSEFGRAVVRRANELGVIIDIAHASPAMVDDVLELSTAPVILSHGGFKGVCDTPRNLSDKLMQRMAADGGIVGVGYWDAAICDVTPQGIVDSLRYAIDLLGSDHVALGSDYDGTVVVPFDTSELAILTETMLQSGFTDDEIRKVMGGNVQRFLLENLPAQ
;
A
#
# COMPACT_ATOMS: atom_id res chain seq x y z
N GLY A 1 -0.68 -13.99 -14.37
CA GLY A 1 -1.24 -12.64 -14.52
C GLY A 1 -1.27 -12.26 -16.00
N GLN A 2 -2.21 -11.44 -16.41
CA GLN A 2 -2.20 -10.86 -17.76
C GLN A 2 -1.33 -9.61 -17.71
N ASN A 3 -0.41 -9.48 -18.66
CA ASN A 3 0.34 -8.25 -18.84
C ASN A 3 -0.54 -7.26 -19.62
N TYR A 4 -0.55 -6.03 -19.17
CA TYR A 4 -1.32 -4.94 -19.79
C TYR A 4 -0.34 -3.97 -20.47
N GLU A 5 -0.59 -3.66 -21.73
CA GLU A 5 0.04 -2.52 -22.38
C GLU A 5 -0.65 -1.24 -21.91
N LYS A 6 0.12 -0.16 -21.69
CA LYS A 6 -0.45 1.16 -21.44
C LYS A 6 -1.37 1.51 -22.60
N ASN A 7 -2.65 1.59 -22.31
CA ASN A 7 -3.67 1.84 -23.31
C ASN A 7 -4.31 3.21 -23.07
N SER A 8 -4.30 4.06 -24.07
CA SER A 8 -4.99 5.35 -24.03
C SER A 8 -6.48 5.22 -23.75
N ALA A 9 -7.09 4.06 -24.09
CA ALA A 9 -8.48 3.78 -23.81
C ALA A 9 -8.82 3.76 -22.31
N ASP A 10 -7.87 3.38 -21.44
CA ASP A 10 -8.11 3.36 -19.99
C ASP A 10 -8.22 4.78 -19.43
N SER A 11 -7.41 5.71 -19.93
CA SER A 11 -7.54 7.12 -19.55
C SER A 11 -8.88 7.71 -20.04
N ASP A 12 -9.37 7.31 -21.21
CA ASP A 12 -10.64 7.75 -21.77
C ASP A 12 -11.82 7.20 -21.00
N GLN A 13 -11.79 5.93 -20.56
CA GLN A 13 -12.81 5.33 -19.70
C GLN A 13 -12.88 6.00 -18.34
N ILE A 14 -11.76 6.26 -17.70
CA ILE A 14 -11.70 6.97 -16.42
C ILE A 14 -12.19 8.41 -16.59
N THR A 15 -11.88 9.07 -17.70
CA THR A 15 -12.40 10.40 -18.03
C THR A 15 -13.92 10.38 -18.16
N LEU A 16 -14.46 9.39 -18.87
CA LEU A 16 -15.91 9.22 -19.02
C LEU A 16 -16.59 9.01 -17.67
N LEU A 17 -16.02 8.16 -16.79
CA LEU A 17 -16.54 7.93 -15.44
C LEU A 17 -16.52 9.22 -14.61
N ALA A 18 -15.46 10.01 -14.66
CA ALA A 18 -15.38 11.28 -13.96
C ALA A 18 -16.45 12.27 -14.42
N VAL A 19 -16.69 12.35 -15.73
CA VAL A 19 -17.74 13.20 -16.30
C VAL A 19 -19.14 12.73 -15.88
N VAL A 20 -19.42 11.43 -16.01
CA VAL A 20 -20.74 10.85 -15.65
C VAL A 20 -21.00 10.94 -14.15
N SER A 21 -19.97 10.82 -13.32
CA SER A 21 -20.05 10.96 -11.85
C SER A 21 -20.06 12.41 -11.38
N LEU A 22 -20.13 13.38 -12.29
CA LEU A 22 -20.15 14.82 -12.01
C LEU A 22 -18.95 15.29 -11.20
N TRP A 23 -17.77 14.71 -11.41
CA TRP A 23 -16.55 15.20 -10.82
C TRP A 23 -16.18 16.57 -11.38
N PRO A 24 -15.46 17.42 -10.64
CA PRO A 24 -15.07 18.74 -11.11
C PRO A 24 -14.36 18.70 -12.46
N PRO A 25 -14.60 19.64 -13.39
CA PRO A 25 -13.98 19.62 -14.72
C PRO A 25 -12.45 19.53 -14.74
N ARG A 26 -11.78 20.06 -13.72
CA ARG A 26 -10.32 19.95 -13.56
C ARG A 26 -9.84 18.50 -13.52
N THR A 27 -10.64 17.58 -13.00
CA THR A 27 -10.29 16.15 -12.85
C THR A 27 -10.46 15.35 -14.15
N TRP A 28 -11.08 15.93 -15.20
CA TRP A 28 -11.44 15.14 -16.38
C TRP A 28 -10.21 14.72 -17.20
N PHE A 29 -9.18 15.56 -17.24
CA PHE A 29 -8.00 15.35 -18.07
C PHE A 29 -6.67 15.34 -17.29
N SER A 30 -6.69 15.47 -15.98
CA SER A 30 -5.52 15.40 -15.11
C SER A 30 -5.69 14.35 -14.02
N ILE A 31 -4.77 13.39 -13.98
CA ILE A 31 -4.73 12.36 -12.94
C ILE A 31 -4.27 12.99 -11.62
N TYR A 32 -3.38 13.98 -11.68
CA TYR A 32 -2.99 14.79 -10.52
C TYR A 32 -4.23 15.43 -9.86
N GLU A 33 -5.05 16.12 -10.63
CA GLU A 33 -6.28 16.76 -10.11
C GLU A 33 -7.29 15.74 -9.56
N ARG A 34 -7.32 14.51 -10.10
CA ARG A 34 -8.12 13.42 -9.52
C ARG A 34 -7.61 13.01 -8.15
N ALA A 35 -6.31 12.85 -7.99
CA ALA A 35 -5.69 12.52 -6.70
C ALA A 35 -5.98 13.61 -5.66
N VAL A 36 -5.82 14.88 -6.03
CA VAL A 36 -6.17 16.03 -5.17
C VAL A 36 -7.64 16.01 -4.79
N PHE A 37 -8.54 15.76 -5.75
CA PHE A 37 -9.98 15.70 -5.48
C PHE A 37 -10.37 14.55 -4.54
N GLN A 38 -9.71 13.40 -4.65
CA GLN A 38 -9.94 12.29 -3.71
C GLN A 38 -9.48 12.66 -2.30
N LEU A 39 -8.36 13.35 -2.17
CA LEU A 39 -7.89 13.87 -0.89
C LEU A 39 -8.86 14.90 -0.29
N GLU A 40 -9.38 15.84 -1.10
CA GLU A 40 -10.41 16.78 -0.67
C GLU A 40 -11.66 16.06 -0.13
N LYS A 41 -12.08 14.97 -0.80
CA LYS A 41 -13.18 14.12 -0.32
C LYS A 41 -12.87 13.43 1.00
N LEU A 42 -11.63 12.98 1.20
CA LEU A 42 -11.20 12.37 2.46
C LEU A 42 -11.27 13.40 3.61
N HIS A 43 -10.78 14.62 3.38
CA HIS A 43 -10.87 15.69 4.36
C HIS A 43 -12.31 16.11 4.66
N ASP A 44 -13.17 16.20 3.64
CA ASP A 44 -14.59 16.46 3.84
C ASP A 44 -15.29 15.36 4.65
N LEU A 45 -14.96 14.10 4.40
CA LEU A 45 -15.45 12.97 5.18
C LEU A 45 -14.97 13.04 6.63
N ALA A 46 -13.68 13.29 6.85
CA ALA A 46 -13.09 13.43 8.18
C ALA A 46 -13.73 14.55 8.98
N SER A 47 -14.10 15.67 8.33
CA SER A 47 -14.77 16.80 9.00
C SER A 47 -16.18 16.49 9.52
N ARG A 48 -16.78 15.36 9.12
CA ARG A 48 -18.17 14.97 9.39
C ARG A 48 -18.31 13.60 10.05
N SER A 49 -17.21 12.97 10.42
CA SER A 49 -17.21 11.60 10.99
C SER A 49 -16.13 11.46 12.05
N ASP A 50 -16.03 10.28 12.63
CA ASP A 50 -14.97 9.91 13.57
C ASP A 50 -13.64 9.55 12.88
N LEU A 51 -13.51 9.86 11.58
CA LEU A 51 -12.30 9.66 10.81
C LEU A 51 -11.30 10.81 11.05
N SER A 52 -10.09 10.46 11.40
CA SER A 52 -8.95 11.40 11.50
C SER A 52 -7.98 11.15 10.35
N VAL A 53 -7.61 12.17 9.61
CA VAL A 53 -6.54 12.07 8.60
C VAL A 53 -5.20 12.11 9.31
N VAL A 54 -4.41 11.05 9.16
CA VAL A 54 -3.10 10.91 9.80
C VAL A 54 -2.03 11.32 8.78
N THR A 55 -1.35 12.43 9.06
CA THR A 55 -0.27 12.97 8.22
C THR A 55 1.07 13.04 8.95
N SER A 56 1.09 12.80 10.26
CA SER A 56 2.29 12.92 11.09
C SER A 56 2.30 11.89 12.21
N LYS A 57 3.49 11.75 12.84
CA LYS A 57 3.62 10.97 14.08
C LYS A 57 2.77 11.54 15.21
N ALA A 58 2.58 12.86 15.22
CA ALA A 58 1.75 13.52 16.23
C ALA A 58 0.28 13.12 16.09
N ASP A 59 -0.27 13.15 14.86
CA ASP A 59 -1.64 12.72 14.59
C ASP A 59 -1.86 11.26 14.98
N LEU A 60 -0.89 10.40 14.62
CA LEU A 60 -0.99 8.98 14.96
C LEU A 60 -0.98 8.73 16.46
N ARG A 61 -0.12 9.43 17.22
CA ARG A 61 -0.09 9.32 18.70
C ARG A 61 -1.41 9.77 19.31
N GLN A 62 -1.97 10.87 18.83
CA GLN A 62 -3.28 11.34 19.28
C GLN A 62 -4.38 10.32 19.02
N LEU A 63 -4.41 9.73 17.82
CA LEU A 63 -5.37 8.67 17.47
C LEU A 63 -5.24 7.46 18.40
N ILE A 64 -4.00 7.02 18.69
CA ILE A 64 -3.75 5.90 19.60
C ILE A 64 -4.28 6.22 21.00
N GLU A 65 -3.97 7.40 21.53
CA GLU A 65 -4.42 7.85 22.85
C GLU A 65 -5.96 7.89 22.95
N GLN A 66 -6.63 8.43 21.92
CA GLN A 66 -8.10 8.42 21.84
C GLN A 66 -8.68 7.00 21.95
N ARG A 67 -8.10 6.05 21.20
CA ARG A 67 -8.55 4.67 21.24
C ARG A 67 -8.26 3.97 22.56
N GLU A 68 -7.12 4.24 23.20
CA GLU A 68 -6.77 3.74 24.53
C GLU A 68 -7.74 4.29 25.59
N ASN A 69 -8.25 5.51 25.42
CA ASN A 69 -9.28 6.11 26.25
C ASN A 69 -10.70 5.60 25.95
N GLY A 70 -10.86 4.67 25.00
CA GLY A 70 -12.14 4.07 24.64
C GLY A 70 -12.98 4.89 23.66
N GLU A 71 -12.41 5.89 23.02
CA GLU A 71 -13.10 6.68 21.98
C GLU A 71 -13.24 5.86 20.68
N SER A 72 -14.35 6.11 19.97
CA SER A 72 -14.58 5.54 18.64
C SER A 72 -13.87 6.39 17.58
N ALA A 73 -12.56 6.21 17.45
CA ALA A 73 -11.76 6.95 16.48
C ALA A 73 -11.18 6.01 15.43
N VAL A 74 -11.20 6.42 14.15
CA VAL A 74 -10.63 5.72 13.00
C VAL A 74 -9.60 6.62 12.32
N GLY A 75 -8.40 6.11 12.03
CA GLY A 75 -7.39 6.83 11.29
C GLY A 75 -7.34 6.42 9.82
N GLY A 76 -7.16 7.40 8.95
CA GLY A 76 -6.90 7.20 7.52
C GLY A 76 -5.59 7.86 7.10
N ILE A 77 -4.80 7.17 6.29
CA ILE A 77 -3.59 7.71 5.66
C ILE A 77 -3.83 7.75 4.16
N TYR A 78 -3.51 8.91 3.54
CA TYR A 78 -3.65 9.05 2.11
C TYR A 78 -2.48 8.37 1.39
N LEU A 79 -2.83 7.43 0.53
CA LEU A 79 -1.93 6.66 -0.33
C LEU A 79 -2.37 6.84 -1.80
N ILE A 80 -1.41 6.96 -2.72
CA ILE A 80 -1.66 6.77 -4.15
C ILE A 80 -1.18 5.37 -4.55
N GLU A 81 -2.05 4.62 -5.22
CA GLU A 81 -1.71 3.31 -5.79
C GLU A 81 -1.29 3.47 -7.25
N GLY A 82 0.02 3.62 -7.43
CA GLY A 82 0.64 4.02 -8.68
C GLY A 82 0.85 5.53 -8.80
N ALA A 83 2.09 5.91 -9.11
CA ALA A 83 2.53 7.32 -9.19
C ALA A 83 2.15 8.01 -10.51
N HIS A 84 1.14 7.51 -11.24
CA HIS A 84 0.56 8.15 -12.42
C HIS A 84 0.13 9.62 -12.19
N PRO A 85 -0.35 9.99 -10.95
CA PRO A 85 -0.66 11.39 -10.65
C PRO A 85 0.52 12.35 -10.73
N LEU A 86 1.75 11.85 -10.79
CA LEU A 86 2.91 12.73 -11.01
C LEU A 86 2.95 13.30 -12.43
N GLU A 87 2.34 12.64 -13.43
CA GLU A 87 2.23 13.12 -14.82
C GLU A 87 3.60 13.53 -15.40
N GLY A 88 4.70 12.87 -14.96
CA GLY A 88 6.08 13.17 -15.39
C GLY A 88 6.69 14.43 -14.76
N ASP A 89 6.00 15.09 -13.85
CA ASP A 89 6.49 16.28 -13.12
C ASP A 89 6.73 15.95 -11.64
N ILE A 90 8.00 15.94 -11.23
CA ILE A 90 8.40 15.64 -9.85
C ILE A 90 7.83 16.64 -8.83
N THR A 91 7.53 17.88 -9.24
CA THR A 91 6.94 18.89 -8.35
C THR A 91 5.52 18.51 -7.91
N ASN A 92 4.85 17.62 -8.63
CA ASN A 92 3.57 17.08 -8.21
C ASN A 92 3.68 16.17 -6.99
N LEU A 93 4.84 15.53 -6.75
CA LEU A 93 5.08 14.80 -5.50
C LEU A 93 5.10 15.75 -4.30
N ASP A 94 5.79 16.89 -4.41
CA ASP A 94 5.82 17.92 -3.36
C ASP A 94 4.42 18.45 -3.05
N ARG A 95 3.66 18.77 -4.10
CA ARG A 95 2.28 19.27 -3.98
C ARG A 95 1.34 18.25 -3.35
N LEU A 96 1.46 16.99 -3.73
CA LEU A 96 0.66 15.91 -3.11
C LEU A 96 1.06 15.68 -1.65
N PHE A 97 2.35 15.75 -1.32
CA PHE A 97 2.83 15.70 0.06
C PHE A 97 2.27 16.84 0.91
N ASP A 98 2.32 18.08 0.40
CA ASP A 98 1.75 19.27 1.06
C ASP A 98 0.22 19.11 1.25
N ALA A 99 -0.45 18.46 0.32
CA ALA A 99 -1.87 18.14 0.39
C ALA A 99 -2.22 16.97 1.34
N GLY A 100 -1.23 16.22 1.84
CA GLY A 100 -1.44 15.15 2.84
C GLY A 100 -1.04 13.74 2.40
N LEU A 101 -0.48 13.54 1.19
CA LEU A 101 0.06 12.25 0.77
C LEU A 101 1.18 11.81 1.71
N ARG A 102 1.15 10.55 2.17
CA ARG A 102 2.20 9.97 3.02
C ARG A 102 2.76 8.66 2.51
N ILE A 103 2.04 7.99 1.62
CA ILE A 103 2.49 6.72 1.04
C ILE A 103 2.30 6.80 -0.48
N ALA A 104 3.29 6.36 -1.25
CA ALA A 104 3.25 6.37 -2.70
C ALA A 104 3.62 5.01 -3.28
N GLY A 105 2.64 4.33 -3.89
CA GLY A 105 2.86 3.23 -4.82
C GLY A 105 3.49 3.75 -6.11
N LEU A 106 4.51 3.04 -6.63
CA LEU A 106 5.24 3.52 -7.79
C LEU A 106 4.52 3.21 -9.11
N THR A 107 3.94 2.03 -9.22
CA THR A 107 3.17 1.56 -10.38
C THR A 107 1.87 0.91 -9.93
N HIS A 108 0.96 0.68 -10.85
CA HIS A 108 -0.24 -0.12 -10.66
C HIS A 108 -0.34 -1.15 -11.79
N PHE A 109 -1.43 -1.21 -12.55
CA PHE A 109 -1.61 -2.21 -13.61
C PHE A 109 -0.75 -1.98 -14.85
N PHE A 110 -0.13 -0.81 -15.02
CA PHE A 110 0.60 -0.44 -16.23
C PHE A 110 2.00 0.07 -15.87
N ASP A 111 2.94 -0.11 -16.80
CA ASP A 111 4.19 0.63 -16.79
C ASP A 111 3.88 2.13 -16.87
N ASN A 112 4.67 2.95 -16.20
CA ASN A 112 4.52 4.40 -16.21
C ASN A 112 5.89 5.09 -16.35
N GLU A 113 5.93 6.39 -16.18
CA GLU A 113 7.14 7.18 -16.31
C GLU A 113 8.24 6.81 -15.30
N LEU A 114 7.86 6.14 -14.17
CA LEU A 114 8.80 5.70 -13.14
C LEU A 114 9.49 4.38 -13.47
N GLY A 115 8.85 3.52 -14.28
CA GLY A 115 9.39 2.22 -14.69
C GLY A 115 8.34 1.13 -14.83
N GLY A 116 8.77 -0.12 -14.64
CA GLY A 116 7.97 -1.30 -14.94
C GLY A 116 7.00 -1.70 -13.84
N SER A 117 5.77 -2.00 -14.23
CA SER A 117 4.76 -2.63 -13.38
C SER A 117 4.90 -4.16 -13.41
N LEU A 118 4.50 -4.81 -12.32
CA LEU A 118 4.33 -6.26 -12.24
C LEU A 118 3.35 -6.81 -13.29
N HIS A 119 2.39 -5.98 -13.69
CA HIS A 119 1.37 -6.28 -14.69
C HIS A 119 1.67 -5.66 -16.06
N GLY A 120 2.74 -4.87 -16.14
CA GLY A 120 3.18 -4.22 -17.37
C GLY A 120 3.82 -5.19 -18.36
N THR A 121 4.31 -4.64 -19.46
CA THR A 121 4.92 -5.41 -20.55
C THR A 121 6.44 -5.27 -20.61
N SER A 122 7.01 -4.22 -20.01
CA SER A 122 8.45 -3.97 -20.06
C SER A 122 9.26 -4.88 -19.15
N GLY A 123 8.77 -5.10 -17.93
CA GLY A 123 9.53 -5.78 -16.86
C GLY A 123 10.75 -4.96 -16.39
N ASP A 124 10.84 -3.68 -16.76
CA ASP A 124 11.95 -2.79 -16.46
C ASP A 124 12.05 -2.45 -14.97
N GLY A 125 13.24 -2.01 -14.54
CA GLY A 125 13.47 -1.37 -13.26
C GLY A 125 13.06 0.10 -13.27
N LEU A 126 13.61 0.87 -12.32
CA LEU A 126 13.40 2.32 -12.26
C LEU A 126 14.00 3.05 -13.46
N SER A 127 13.20 3.92 -14.07
CA SER A 127 13.71 4.94 -15.00
C SER A 127 14.55 6.00 -14.25
N GLU A 128 15.22 6.89 -14.97
CA GLU A 128 15.91 8.03 -14.36
C GLU A 128 14.91 8.94 -13.58
N PHE A 129 13.70 9.13 -14.13
CA PHE A 129 12.63 9.84 -13.42
C PHE A 129 12.19 9.09 -12.16
N GLY A 130 11.99 7.77 -12.24
CA GLY A 130 11.67 6.94 -11.09
C GLY A 130 12.72 7.01 -9.99
N ARG A 131 14.01 6.98 -10.36
CA ARG A 131 15.13 7.15 -9.40
C ARG A 131 15.10 8.52 -8.73
N ALA A 132 14.78 9.58 -9.47
CA ALA A 132 14.62 10.93 -8.91
C ALA A 132 13.43 10.98 -7.93
N VAL A 133 12.30 10.36 -8.29
CA VAL A 133 11.10 10.28 -7.43
C VAL A 133 11.39 9.52 -6.13
N VAL A 134 12.09 8.38 -6.18
CA VAL A 134 12.48 7.62 -4.98
C VAL A 134 13.33 8.48 -4.03
N ARG A 135 14.34 9.18 -4.55
CA ARG A 135 15.17 10.08 -3.73
C ARG A 135 14.32 11.19 -3.12
N ARG A 136 13.45 11.81 -3.92
CA ARG A 136 12.59 12.89 -3.44
C ARG A 136 11.60 12.42 -2.39
N ALA A 137 11.01 11.25 -2.56
CA ALA A 137 10.15 10.63 -1.57
C ALA A 137 10.87 10.44 -0.22
N ASN A 138 12.10 9.93 -0.23
CA ASN A 138 12.91 9.80 0.98
C ASN A 138 13.21 11.15 1.64
N GLU A 139 13.52 12.21 0.87
CA GLU A 139 13.75 13.56 1.39
C GLU A 139 12.50 14.15 2.07
N LEU A 140 11.32 13.90 1.51
CA LEU A 140 10.04 14.37 2.02
C LEU A 140 9.54 13.54 3.21
N GLY A 141 10.01 12.29 3.37
CA GLY A 141 9.44 11.33 4.30
C GLY A 141 8.15 10.70 3.78
N VAL A 142 7.99 10.61 2.46
CA VAL A 142 6.95 9.81 1.81
C VAL A 142 7.39 8.35 1.81
N ILE A 143 6.59 7.48 2.38
CA ILE A 143 6.82 6.03 2.42
C ILE A 143 6.60 5.46 1.02
N ILE A 144 7.54 4.68 0.52
CA ILE A 144 7.41 4.01 -0.77
C ILE A 144 6.70 2.68 -0.59
N ASP A 145 5.65 2.48 -1.37
CA ASP A 145 4.96 1.20 -1.50
C ASP A 145 5.38 0.51 -2.80
N ILE A 146 5.88 -0.71 -2.67
CA ILE A 146 6.34 -1.53 -3.80
C ILE A 146 5.26 -2.48 -4.34
N ALA A 147 4.02 -2.39 -3.84
CA ALA A 147 2.91 -3.12 -4.44
C ALA A 147 2.83 -2.80 -5.94
N HIS A 148 2.55 -3.81 -6.76
CA HIS A 148 2.50 -3.73 -8.22
C HIS A 148 3.81 -3.36 -8.94
N ALA A 149 4.91 -3.10 -8.24
CA ALA A 149 6.20 -2.84 -8.89
C ALA A 149 6.78 -4.13 -9.50
N SER A 150 7.41 -4.04 -10.67
CA SER A 150 8.12 -5.17 -11.27
C SER A 150 9.22 -5.67 -10.32
N PRO A 151 9.62 -6.94 -10.36
CA PRO A 151 10.74 -7.44 -9.56
C PRO A 151 12.05 -6.66 -9.77
N ALA A 152 12.30 -6.16 -10.99
CA ALA A 152 13.45 -5.32 -11.30
C ALA A 152 13.34 -3.93 -10.63
N MET A 153 12.14 -3.34 -10.65
CA MET A 153 11.89 -2.08 -9.96
C MET A 153 12.03 -2.24 -8.44
N VAL A 154 11.53 -3.32 -7.87
CA VAL A 154 11.71 -3.61 -6.43
C VAL A 154 13.19 -3.73 -6.07
N ASP A 155 13.98 -4.42 -6.90
CA ASP A 155 15.43 -4.56 -6.71
C ASP A 155 16.14 -3.19 -6.71
N ASP A 156 15.84 -2.35 -7.70
CA ASP A 156 16.34 -0.97 -7.81
C ASP A 156 15.92 -0.09 -6.62
N VAL A 157 14.67 -0.21 -6.15
CA VAL A 157 14.17 0.56 -4.99
C VAL A 157 14.90 0.17 -3.74
N LEU A 158 15.06 -1.14 -3.46
CA LEU A 158 15.78 -1.64 -2.29
C LEU A 158 17.29 -1.30 -2.32
N GLU A 159 17.86 -1.05 -3.49
CA GLU A 159 19.23 -0.55 -3.61
C GLU A 159 19.34 0.96 -3.35
N LEU A 160 18.33 1.72 -3.77
CA LEU A 160 18.36 3.18 -3.81
C LEU A 160 17.74 3.85 -2.58
N SER A 161 16.70 3.26 -2.00
CA SER A 161 15.96 3.87 -0.88
C SER A 161 16.80 3.92 0.38
N THR A 162 16.77 5.06 1.05
CA THR A 162 17.41 5.28 2.35
C THR A 162 16.46 5.13 3.52
N ALA A 163 15.18 4.84 3.24
CA ALA A 163 14.13 4.60 4.22
C ALA A 163 13.49 3.23 3.95
N PRO A 164 12.94 2.58 5.00
CA PRO A 164 12.20 1.34 4.84
C PRO A 164 11.00 1.51 3.90
N VAL A 165 10.71 0.48 3.10
CA VAL A 165 9.57 0.46 2.19
C VAL A 165 8.47 -0.47 2.70
N ILE A 166 7.27 -0.34 2.15
CA ILE A 166 6.18 -1.28 2.42
C ILE A 166 5.80 -2.07 1.16
N LEU A 167 5.31 -3.26 1.36
CA LEU A 167 4.40 -3.94 0.44
C LEU A 167 3.02 -3.87 1.08
N SER A 168 2.20 -2.90 0.67
CA SER A 168 0.90 -2.66 1.32
C SER A 168 -0.03 -3.87 1.23
N HIS A 169 0.03 -4.60 0.13
CA HIS A 169 -0.75 -5.80 -0.13
C HIS A 169 -0.05 -6.71 -1.15
N GLY A 170 -0.04 -8.01 -0.91
CA GLY A 170 0.58 -8.99 -1.79
C GLY A 170 0.75 -10.35 -1.13
N GLY A 171 1.61 -11.18 -1.70
CA GLY A 171 1.90 -12.52 -1.18
C GLY A 171 3.32 -12.97 -1.50
N PHE A 172 3.61 -14.20 -1.13
CA PHE A 172 4.91 -14.84 -1.23
C PHE A 172 4.90 -15.90 -2.31
N LYS A 173 5.90 -15.93 -3.19
CA LYS A 173 6.02 -17.01 -4.17
C LYS A 173 6.16 -18.40 -3.53
N GLY A 174 6.75 -18.47 -2.34
CA GLY A 174 6.85 -19.73 -1.60
C GLY A 174 5.50 -20.27 -1.11
N VAL A 175 4.48 -19.41 -0.98
CA VAL A 175 3.10 -19.81 -0.64
C VAL A 175 2.27 -20.05 -1.90
N CYS A 176 2.31 -19.08 -2.82
CA CYS A 176 1.48 -19.08 -4.01
C CYS A 176 2.30 -18.53 -5.20
N ASP A 177 2.77 -19.44 -6.06
CA ASP A 177 3.65 -19.08 -7.18
C ASP A 177 2.85 -18.47 -8.34
N THR A 178 2.44 -17.23 -8.14
CA THR A 178 1.78 -16.40 -9.16
C THR A 178 2.68 -15.23 -9.57
N PRO A 179 2.44 -14.62 -10.74
CA PRO A 179 3.13 -13.40 -11.13
C PRO A 179 2.89 -12.23 -10.17
N ARG A 180 1.79 -12.24 -9.41
CA ARG A 180 1.46 -11.18 -8.43
C ARG A 180 2.44 -11.14 -7.26
N ASN A 181 3.05 -12.26 -6.93
CA ASN A 181 3.85 -12.41 -5.72
C ASN A 181 5.33 -12.19 -5.98
N LEU A 182 6.00 -11.56 -5.02
CA LEU A 182 7.45 -11.39 -5.04
C LEU A 182 8.17 -12.64 -4.53
N SER A 183 9.44 -12.79 -4.93
CA SER A 183 10.26 -13.89 -4.44
C SER A 183 10.62 -13.70 -2.98
N ASP A 184 10.78 -14.80 -2.25
CA ASP A 184 11.18 -14.80 -0.84
C ASP A 184 12.49 -14.02 -0.62
N LYS A 185 13.41 -14.07 -1.57
CA LYS A 185 14.67 -13.32 -1.51
C LYS A 185 14.45 -11.80 -1.49
N LEU A 186 13.53 -11.29 -2.31
CA LEU A 186 13.20 -9.84 -2.31
C LEU A 186 12.49 -9.45 -1.02
N MET A 187 11.57 -10.30 -0.53
CA MET A 187 10.88 -10.10 0.74
C MET A 187 11.86 -10.07 1.92
N GLN A 188 12.83 -10.98 1.96
CA GLN A 188 13.86 -11.00 3.01
C GLN A 188 14.75 -9.75 2.99
N ARG A 189 15.12 -9.26 1.79
CA ARG A 189 15.87 -7.99 1.67
C ARG A 189 15.05 -6.83 2.20
N MET A 190 13.79 -6.72 1.80
CA MET A 190 12.88 -5.67 2.27
C MET A 190 12.74 -5.69 3.80
N ALA A 191 12.57 -6.87 4.41
CA ALA A 191 12.50 -7.01 5.85
C ALA A 191 13.83 -6.64 6.55
N ALA A 192 14.98 -7.03 5.97
CA ALA A 192 16.29 -6.67 6.49
C ALA A 192 16.53 -5.15 6.56
N ASP A 193 15.88 -4.39 5.66
CA ASP A 193 15.92 -2.92 5.64
C ASP A 193 14.79 -2.30 6.50
N GLY A 194 14.08 -3.10 7.31
CA GLY A 194 13.04 -2.64 8.22
C GLY A 194 11.64 -2.52 7.60
N GLY A 195 11.44 -3.02 6.39
CA GLY A 195 10.16 -2.97 5.69
C GLY A 195 9.07 -3.87 6.28
N ILE A 196 7.82 -3.64 5.88
CA ILE A 196 6.63 -4.40 6.30
C ILE A 196 5.89 -4.97 5.08
N VAL A 197 5.44 -6.22 5.21
CA VAL A 197 4.64 -6.93 4.20
C VAL A 197 3.21 -7.09 4.68
N GLY A 198 2.26 -6.49 3.96
CA GLY A 198 0.83 -6.75 4.08
C GLY A 198 0.43 -8.01 3.31
N VAL A 199 0.04 -9.06 4.01
CA VAL A 199 -0.43 -10.31 3.40
C VAL A 199 -1.85 -10.12 2.89
N GLY A 200 -2.05 -10.40 1.60
CA GLY A 200 -3.33 -10.28 0.91
C GLY A 200 -4.32 -11.39 1.25
N TYR A 201 -5.59 -11.22 0.82
CA TYR A 201 -6.68 -12.16 1.14
C TYR A 201 -7.31 -12.80 -0.09
N TRP A 202 -6.75 -12.59 -1.29
CA TRP A 202 -7.31 -13.07 -2.57
C TRP A 202 -6.44 -14.15 -3.21
N ASP A 203 -7.00 -14.84 -4.19
CA ASP A 203 -6.43 -16.01 -4.83
C ASP A 203 -5.03 -15.81 -5.43
N ALA A 204 -4.79 -14.67 -6.08
CA ALA A 204 -3.48 -14.40 -6.67
C ALA A 204 -2.39 -14.15 -5.61
N ALA A 205 -2.74 -13.78 -4.38
CA ALA A 205 -1.79 -13.57 -3.29
C ALA A 205 -1.50 -14.86 -2.50
N ILE A 206 -2.55 -15.65 -2.18
CA ILE A 206 -2.43 -16.74 -1.21
C ILE A 206 -2.87 -18.12 -1.72
N CYS A 207 -3.41 -18.24 -2.94
CA CYS A 207 -3.99 -19.45 -3.56
C CYS A 207 -5.20 -20.04 -2.81
N ASP A 208 -5.16 -20.19 -1.51
CA ASP A 208 -6.26 -20.69 -0.67
C ASP A 208 -7.00 -19.53 0.01
N VAL A 209 -8.12 -19.09 -0.59
CA VAL A 209 -8.93 -17.94 -0.14
C VAL A 209 -9.88 -18.39 0.99
N THR A 210 -9.29 -18.85 2.09
CA THR A 210 -9.98 -19.17 3.34
C THR A 210 -9.32 -18.44 4.51
N PRO A 211 -9.99 -18.25 5.64
CA PRO A 211 -9.34 -17.74 6.84
C PRO A 211 -8.09 -18.55 7.24
N GLN A 212 -8.13 -19.87 7.07
CA GLN A 212 -6.98 -20.74 7.33
C GLN A 212 -5.84 -20.48 6.34
N GLY A 213 -6.12 -20.37 5.02
CA GLY A 213 -5.10 -20.08 4.01
C GLY A 213 -4.42 -18.71 4.23
N ILE A 214 -5.17 -17.70 4.69
CA ILE A 214 -4.60 -16.41 5.12
C ILE A 214 -3.65 -16.61 6.30
N VAL A 215 -4.09 -17.36 7.34
CA VAL A 215 -3.29 -17.61 8.54
C VAL A 215 -2.06 -18.45 8.24
N ASP A 216 -2.14 -19.44 7.35
CA ASP A 216 -0.98 -20.24 6.89
C ASP A 216 0.03 -19.35 6.15
N SER A 217 -0.46 -18.39 5.35
CA SER A 217 0.39 -17.39 4.67
C SER A 217 1.06 -16.44 5.66
N LEU A 218 0.35 -16.02 6.72
CA LEU A 218 0.91 -15.22 7.81
C LEU A 218 1.99 -16.00 8.58
N ARG A 219 1.77 -17.29 8.87
CA ARG A 219 2.78 -18.16 9.51
C ARG A 219 4.02 -18.26 8.63
N TYR A 220 3.84 -18.55 7.34
CA TYR A 220 4.95 -18.58 6.39
C TYR A 220 5.74 -17.27 6.40
N ALA A 221 5.04 -16.14 6.35
CA ALA A 221 5.67 -14.82 6.37
C ALA A 221 6.48 -14.59 7.67
N ILE A 222 5.93 -14.95 8.83
CA ILE A 222 6.62 -14.84 10.12
C ILE A 222 7.86 -15.72 10.17
N ASP A 223 7.76 -16.96 9.72
CA ASP A 223 8.89 -17.92 9.72
C ASP A 223 10.01 -17.45 8.77
N LEU A 224 9.66 -16.76 7.68
CA LEU A 224 10.61 -16.27 6.68
C LEU A 224 11.27 -14.94 7.08
N LEU A 225 10.49 -14.00 7.65
CA LEU A 225 10.88 -12.60 7.84
C LEU A 225 11.05 -12.19 9.31
N GLY A 226 10.46 -12.96 10.23
CA GLY A 226 10.25 -12.55 11.62
C GLY A 226 8.91 -11.82 11.82
N SER A 227 8.38 -11.94 13.04
CA SER A 227 7.05 -11.41 13.38
C SER A 227 6.92 -9.88 13.27
N ASP A 228 8.02 -9.14 13.29
CA ASP A 228 8.02 -7.67 13.25
C ASP A 228 7.79 -7.09 11.84
N HIS A 229 7.80 -7.93 10.80
CA HIS A 229 7.73 -7.52 9.40
C HIS A 229 6.42 -7.93 8.70
N VAL A 230 5.44 -8.46 9.43
CA VAL A 230 4.22 -9.03 8.84
C VAL A 230 2.98 -8.26 9.31
N ALA A 231 2.13 -7.91 8.36
CA ALA A 231 0.89 -7.18 8.58
C ALA A 231 -0.24 -7.74 7.68
N LEU A 232 -1.42 -7.17 7.81
CA LEU A 232 -2.58 -7.47 6.98
C LEU A 232 -2.66 -6.49 5.80
N GLY A 233 -2.96 -6.98 4.61
CA GLY A 233 -3.07 -6.20 3.37
C GLY A 233 -4.28 -6.65 2.55
N SER A 234 -5.49 -6.34 3.00
CA SER A 234 -6.75 -6.90 2.49
C SER A 234 -7.05 -6.62 1.03
N ASP A 235 -6.66 -5.43 0.53
CA ASP A 235 -7.04 -4.96 -0.80
C ASP A 235 -8.59 -4.94 -1.03
N TYR A 236 -9.37 -4.58 0.00
CA TYR A 236 -10.84 -4.63 -0.04
C TYR A 236 -11.46 -3.76 -1.14
N ASP A 237 -10.78 -2.71 -1.59
CA ASP A 237 -11.21 -1.83 -2.67
C ASP A 237 -10.72 -2.29 -4.06
N GLY A 238 -9.83 -3.28 -4.13
CA GLY A 238 -9.15 -3.76 -5.34
C GLY A 238 -10.01 -4.64 -6.27
N THR A 239 -11.32 -4.72 -6.05
CA THR A 239 -12.24 -5.60 -6.83
C THR A 239 -11.83 -7.08 -6.76
N VAL A 240 -11.21 -7.49 -5.68
CA VAL A 240 -10.80 -8.86 -5.40
C VAL A 240 -11.88 -9.64 -4.64
N VAL A 241 -11.90 -10.96 -4.80
CA VAL A 241 -12.78 -11.83 -4.01
C VAL A 241 -12.07 -12.21 -2.73
N VAL A 242 -12.65 -11.84 -1.60
CA VAL A 242 -12.14 -12.12 -0.26
C VAL A 242 -13.15 -12.89 0.57
N PRO A 243 -12.73 -13.67 1.60
CA PRO A 243 -13.64 -14.56 2.31
C PRO A 243 -14.53 -13.86 3.34
N PHE A 244 -14.23 -12.62 3.72
CA PHE A 244 -14.96 -11.83 4.73
C PHE A 244 -14.67 -10.34 4.55
N ASP A 245 -15.47 -9.49 5.16
CA ASP A 245 -15.25 -8.04 5.20
C ASP A 245 -14.65 -7.57 6.56
N THR A 246 -14.41 -6.27 6.69
CA THR A 246 -13.78 -5.69 7.88
C THR A 246 -14.57 -5.97 9.18
N SER A 247 -15.88 -6.15 9.11
CA SER A 247 -16.72 -6.44 10.29
C SER A 247 -16.48 -7.83 10.87
N GLU A 248 -15.95 -8.76 10.06
CA GLU A 248 -15.67 -10.14 10.42
C GLU A 248 -14.17 -10.39 10.69
N LEU A 249 -13.33 -9.37 10.73
CA LEU A 249 -11.87 -9.48 10.87
C LEU A 249 -11.44 -10.29 12.11
N ALA A 250 -12.28 -10.38 13.13
CA ALA A 250 -12.05 -11.19 14.31
C ALA A 250 -11.85 -12.70 14.00
N ILE A 251 -12.32 -13.17 12.82
CA ILE A 251 -12.11 -14.55 12.37
C ILE A 251 -10.61 -14.87 12.21
N LEU A 252 -9.81 -13.91 11.79
CA LEU A 252 -8.35 -14.11 11.68
C LEU A 252 -7.70 -14.26 13.06
N THR A 253 -8.13 -13.47 14.06
CA THR A 253 -7.64 -13.62 15.42
C THR A 253 -7.94 -15.01 15.97
N GLU A 254 -9.17 -15.48 15.80
CA GLU A 254 -9.59 -16.82 16.26
C GLU A 254 -8.80 -17.92 15.52
N THR A 255 -8.65 -17.80 14.20
CA THR A 255 -7.92 -18.80 13.40
C THR A 255 -6.42 -18.81 13.76
N MET A 256 -5.81 -17.65 14.02
CA MET A 256 -4.40 -17.57 14.48
C MET A 256 -4.24 -18.24 15.85
N LEU A 257 -5.16 -18.00 16.80
CA LEU A 257 -5.15 -18.66 18.12
C LEU A 257 -5.23 -20.19 17.99
N GLN A 258 -6.15 -20.68 17.16
CA GLN A 258 -6.31 -22.11 16.89
C GLN A 258 -5.09 -22.72 16.17
N SER A 259 -4.36 -21.91 15.38
CA SER A 259 -3.15 -22.30 14.66
C SER A 259 -1.86 -22.15 15.51
N GLY A 260 -1.99 -21.80 16.79
CA GLY A 260 -0.88 -21.75 17.75
C GLY A 260 0.01 -20.51 17.63
N PHE A 261 -0.51 -19.40 17.09
CA PHE A 261 0.18 -18.12 17.18
C PHE A 261 0.21 -17.64 18.62
N THR A 262 1.30 -17.01 19.02
CA THR A 262 1.40 -16.36 20.32
C THR A 262 0.60 -15.06 20.34
N ASP A 263 0.20 -14.61 21.51
CA ASP A 263 -0.47 -13.32 21.70
C ASP A 263 0.34 -12.15 21.15
N ASP A 264 1.68 -12.23 21.21
CA ASP A 264 2.59 -11.20 20.67
C ASP A 264 2.55 -11.17 19.15
N GLU A 265 2.64 -12.32 18.48
CA GLU A 265 2.52 -12.43 17.02
C GLU A 265 1.17 -11.90 16.54
N ILE A 266 0.08 -12.26 17.22
CA ILE A 266 -1.26 -11.78 16.88
C ILE A 266 -1.36 -10.26 16.99
N ARG A 267 -0.90 -9.66 18.10
CA ARG A 267 -0.91 -8.20 18.26
C ARG A 267 -0.09 -7.49 17.18
N LYS A 268 1.08 -8.02 16.84
CA LYS A 268 1.95 -7.49 15.79
C LYS A 268 1.26 -7.49 14.43
N VAL A 269 0.75 -8.65 14.01
CA VAL A 269 0.08 -8.83 12.72
C VAL A 269 -1.21 -8.00 12.63
N MET A 270 -2.02 -7.97 13.69
CA MET A 270 -3.32 -7.29 13.72
C MET A 270 -3.22 -5.76 13.80
N GLY A 271 -2.03 -5.19 13.67
CA GLY A 271 -1.82 -3.73 13.54
C GLY A 271 -0.62 -3.17 14.29
N GLY A 272 -0.07 -3.89 15.27
CA GLY A 272 1.07 -3.41 16.07
C GLY A 272 2.29 -3.07 15.20
N ASN A 273 2.59 -3.88 14.18
CA ASN A 273 3.69 -3.63 13.26
C ASN A 273 3.47 -2.39 12.39
N VAL A 274 2.26 -2.22 11.85
CA VAL A 274 1.91 -1.03 11.06
C VAL A 274 2.00 0.22 11.93
N GLN A 275 1.45 0.17 13.14
CA GLN A 275 1.51 1.27 14.10
C GLN A 275 2.96 1.67 14.41
N ARG A 276 3.81 0.70 14.76
CA ARG A 276 5.24 0.92 15.00
C ARG A 276 5.93 1.52 13.79
N PHE A 277 5.76 0.92 12.62
CA PHE A 277 6.37 1.37 11.37
C PHE A 277 6.00 2.82 11.04
N LEU A 278 4.74 3.18 11.16
CA LEU A 278 4.25 4.53 10.89
C LEU A 278 4.79 5.54 11.93
N LEU A 279 4.87 5.17 13.23
CA LEU A 279 5.47 6.00 14.26
C LEU A 279 6.98 6.23 14.04
N GLU A 280 7.67 5.31 13.40
CA GLU A 280 9.09 5.43 13.07
C GLU A 280 9.33 6.25 11.79
N ASN A 281 8.43 6.17 10.79
CA ASN A 281 8.70 6.65 9.43
C ASN A 281 7.86 7.84 8.97
N LEU A 282 6.71 8.14 9.57
CA LEU A 282 5.97 9.36 9.25
C LEU A 282 6.76 10.62 9.63
N PRO A 283 6.50 11.78 9.01
CA PRO A 283 7.02 13.07 9.46
C PRO A 283 6.66 13.35 10.93
N ALA A 284 7.47 14.16 11.61
CA ALA A 284 7.25 14.47 13.02
C ALA A 284 5.98 15.32 13.24
N GLN A 285 5.76 16.28 12.31
CA GLN A 285 4.62 17.22 12.28
C GLN A 285 4.14 17.38 10.84
#